data_65c751d8e57d556b9b4f5a900077467c
#
_entry.id   65c751d8e57d556b9b4f5a900077467c
#
_cell.length_a   1.000
_cell.length_b   1.000
_cell.length_c   1.000
_cell.angle_alpha   90.00
_cell.angle_beta   90.00
_cell.angle_gamma   90.00
#
_symmetry.space_group_name_H-M   'P 1'
#
loop_
_entity.id
_entity.type
_entity.pdbx_description
1 polymer ?
#
loop_
_entity_poly.entity_id
_entity_poly.type
_entity_poly.pdbx_seq_one_letter_code
_entity_poly.pdbx_strand_id
1 'polypeptide(L)'
;CGIKVTLEDNKVRFIQGNRNHPTNRGVLCAKGSAGIMKQYSTAKLTQPLMRKPGTERGEGIYEPISWEQALDVLTDRLEEIRSTDPSKLGFFTGRDQMQALTGLWAQQFGTPNWSAHGGFCSVNMAAAGLYSIGFSFWEFGAPDWDYAKYFIMWGVAEDHSSNPIKIGLEQLKRK
;
A
#
# COMPACT_ATOMS: atom_id res chain seq x y z
N CYS A 1 -8.15 -7.98 6.23
CA CYS A 1 -9.06 -9.13 6.16
C CYS A 1 -8.34 -10.41 6.55
N GLY A 2 -9.02 -11.28 7.32
CA GLY A 2 -8.58 -12.66 7.49
C GLY A 2 -8.85 -13.46 6.22
N ILE A 3 -7.87 -14.21 5.75
CA ILE A 3 -7.97 -15.02 4.55
C ILE A 3 -7.75 -16.51 4.86
N LYS A 4 -8.28 -17.36 4.01
CA LYS A 4 -7.95 -18.79 3.95
C LYS A 4 -7.29 -19.05 2.60
N VAL A 5 -6.10 -19.64 2.64
CA VAL A 5 -5.31 -19.97 1.47
C VAL A 5 -5.31 -21.47 1.29
N THR A 6 -5.63 -21.94 0.10
CA THR A 6 -5.53 -23.35 -0.27
C THR A 6 -4.25 -23.54 -1.09
N LEU A 7 -3.43 -24.49 -0.67
CA LEU A 7 -2.21 -24.90 -1.37
C LEU A 7 -2.42 -26.25 -2.05
N GLU A 8 -1.86 -26.38 -3.25
CA GLU A 8 -1.75 -27.61 -4.00
C GLU A 8 -0.32 -27.66 -4.56
N ASP A 9 0.42 -28.73 -4.30
CA ASP A 9 1.83 -28.88 -4.69
C ASP A 9 2.70 -27.66 -4.29
N ASN A 10 2.50 -27.19 -3.07
CA ASN A 10 3.19 -26.03 -2.51
C ASN A 10 2.96 -24.70 -3.24
N LYS A 11 1.93 -24.63 -4.10
CA LYS A 11 1.49 -23.42 -4.81
C LYS A 11 0.13 -22.96 -4.29
N VAL A 12 -0.05 -21.65 -4.22
CA VAL A 12 -1.36 -21.08 -3.87
C VAL A 12 -2.32 -21.38 -5.00
N ARG A 13 -3.36 -22.16 -4.70
CA ARG A 13 -4.40 -22.52 -5.66
C ARG A 13 -5.63 -21.63 -5.57
N PHE A 14 -5.98 -21.25 -4.36
CA PHE A 14 -7.18 -20.46 -4.12
C PHE A 14 -7.05 -19.58 -2.87
N ILE A 15 -7.63 -18.40 -2.93
CA ILE A 15 -7.70 -17.45 -1.81
C ILE A 15 -9.16 -17.07 -1.59
N GLN A 16 -9.63 -17.18 -0.36
CA GLN A 16 -10.98 -16.78 0.04
C GLN A 16 -10.96 -16.09 1.40
N GLY A 17 -12.03 -15.38 1.73
CA GLY A 17 -12.20 -14.81 3.06
C GLY A 17 -12.37 -15.89 4.12
N ASN A 18 -11.78 -15.67 5.29
CA ASN A 18 -11.94 -16.56 6.43
C ASN A 18 -13.30 -16.29 7.11
N ARG A 19 -14.21 -17.27 7.08
CA ARG A 19 -15.53 -17.14 7.70
C ARG A 19 -15.48 -16.98 9.22
N ASN A 20 -14.45 -17.48 9.85
CA ASN A 20 -14.27 -17.40 11.31
C ASN A 20 -13.62 -16.08 11.75
N HIS A 21 -13.22 -15.22 10.82
CA HIS A 21 -12.62 -13.93 11.16
C HIS A 21 -13.71 -12.94 11.59
N PRO A 22 -13.60 -12.30 12.78
CA PRO A 22 -14.69 -11.52 13.36
C PRO A 22 -15.12 -10.31 12.50
N THR A 23 -14.18 -9.70 11.79
CA THR A 23 -14.44 -8.48 11.01
C THR A 23 -14.98 -8.78 9.63
N ASN A 24 -14.30 -9.62 8.85
CA ASN A 24 -14.69 -9.82 7.45
C ASN A 24 -15.58 -11.05 7.20
N ARG A 25 -15.73 -11.96 8.17
CA ARG A 25 -16.69 -13.09 8.17
C ARG A 25 -16.81 -13.81 6.82
N GLY A 26 -15.70 -14.01 6.13
CA GLY A 26 -15.64 -14.64 4.81
C GLY A 26 -15.77 -13.70 3.62
N VAL A 27 -16.10 -12.44 3.81
CA VAL A 27 -16.12 -11.44 2.74
C VAL A 27 -14.66 -11.07 2.39
N LEU A 28 -14.34 -11.07 1.12
CA LEU A 28 -13.05 -10.67 0.60
C LEU A 28 -13.26 -9.83 -0.66
N CYS A 29 -12.63 -8.67 -0.73
CA CYS A 29 -12.76 -7.81 -1.90
C CYS A 29 -12.03 -8.40 -3.13
N ALA A 30 -12.38 -7.90 -4.30
CA ALA A 30 -11.81 -8.35 -5.57
C ALA A 30 -10.27 -8.31 -5.59
N LYS A 31 -9.65 -7.31 -4.96
CA LYS A 31 -8.18 -7.22 -4.86
C LYS A 31 -7.57 -8.39 -4.09
N GLY A 32 -8.18 -8.80 -2.99
CA GLY A 32 -7.72 -9.95 -2.20
C GLY A 32 -7.89 -11.26 -2.97
N SER A 33 -9.02 -11.45 -3.65
CA SER A 33 -9.25 -12.64 -4.48
C SER A 33 -8.32 -12.69 -5.69
N ALA A 34 -8.03 -11.54 -6.31
CA ALA A 34 -7.13 -11.45 -7.46
C ALA A 34 -5.64 -11.55 -7.09
N GLY A 35 -5.30 -11.58 -5.81
CA GLY A 35 -3.89 -11.67 -5.36
C GLY A 35 -3.12 -12.85 -5.95
N ILE A 36 -3.78 -13.97 -6.19
CA ILE A 36 -3.20 -15.14 -6.84
C ILE A 36 -2.74 -14.85 -8.28
N MET A 37 -3.52 -14.05 -9.02
CA MET A 37 -3.18 -13.67 -10.40
C MET A 37 -1.92 -12.80 -10.43
N LYS A 38 -1.80 -11.89 -9.45
CA LYS A 38 -0.60 -11.06 -9.31
C LYS A 38 0.63 -11.89 -8.95
N GLN A 39 0.48 -12.89 -8.08
CA GLN A 39 1.58 -13.76 -7.64
C GLN A 39 2.16 -14.58 -8.79
N TYR A 40 1.30 -15.09 -9.65
CA TYR A 40 1.69 -16.00 -10.76
C TYR A 40 1.58 -15.35 -12.14
N SER A 41 1.47 -14.04 -12.21
CA SER A 41 1.45 -13.33 -13.49
C SER A 41 2.74 -13.56 -14.27
N THR A 42 2.61 -13.87 -15.54
CA THR A 42 3.75 -13.95 -16.47
C THR A 42 4.39 -12.58 -16.74
N ALA A 43 3.64 -11.50 -16.47
CA ALA A 43 4.14 -10.12 -16.55
C ALA A 43 4.86 -9.65 -15.28
N LYS A 44 4.98 -10.51 -14.25
CA LYS A 44 5.71 -10.18 -13.02
C LYS A 44 7.20 -10.05 -13.33
N LEU A 45 7.75 -8.91 -12.95
CA LEU A 45 9.19 -8.67 -13.06
C LEU A 45 9.95 -9.57 -12.07
N THR A 46 10.91 -10.33 -12.58
CA THR A 46 11.74 -11.25 -11.79
C THR A 46 13.20 -10.83 -11.70
N GLN A 47 13.57 -9.80 -12.45
CA GLN A 47 14.92 -9.23 -12.48
C GLN A 47 14.84 -7.72 -12.68
N PRO A 48 15.90 -6.98 -12.33
CA PRO A 48 15.96 -5.54 -12.58
C PRO A 48 15.90 -5.23 -14.07
N LEU A 49 15.27 -4.10 -14.38
CA LEU A 49 15.18 -3.57 -15.72
C LEU A 49 15.79 -2.16 -15.75
N MET A 50 16.61 -1.89 -16.74
CA MET A 50 17.14 -0.58 -17.03
C MET A 50 16.55 -0.04 -18.33
N ARG A 51 16.24 1.26 -18.36
CA ARG A 51 15.80 1.89 -19.60
C ARG A 51 16.90 1.76 -20.65
N LYS A 52 16.52 1.31 -21.83
CA LYS A 52 17.48 1.16 -22.94
C LYS A 52 18.10 2.51 -23.32
N PRO A 53 19.43 2.60 -23.43
CA PRO A 53 20.07 3.83 -23.86
C PRO A 53 19.54 4.35 -25.19
N GLY A 54 19.45 5.68 -25.33
CA GLY A 54 18.93 6.32 -26.53
C GLY A 54 17.40 6.34 -26.68
N THR A 55 16.66 5.86 -25.67
CA THR A 55 15.19 5.94 -25.65
C THR A 55 14.71 7.09 -24.77
N GLU A 56 13.57 7.68 -25.15
CA GLU A 56 12.97 8.77 -24.40
C GLU A 56 12.22 8.28 -23.15
N ARG A 57 12.07 9.17 -22.16
CA ARG A 57 11.29 8.89 -20.97
C ARG A 57 9.81 8.69 -21.33
N GLY A 58 9.25 7.54 -20.98
CA GLY A 58 7.85 7.21 -21.26
C GLY A 58 7.65 6.25 -22.42
N GLU A 59 8.66 5.99 -23.25
CA GLU A 59 8.57 4.98 -24.34
C GLU A 59 8.40 3.55 -23.81
N GLY A 60 8.80 3.28 -22.56
CA GLY A 60 8.61 1.96 -21.95
C GLY A 60 9.55 0.89 -22.47
N ILE A 61 10.66 1.26 -23.09
CA ILE A 61 11.64 0.32 -23.65
C ILE A 61 12.73 0.06 -22.61
N TYR A 62 12.77 -1.17 -22.11
CA TYR A 62 13.69 -1.59 -21.06
C TYR A 62 14.45 -2.84 -21.47
N GLU A 63 15.64 -3.00 -20.91
CA GLU A 63 16.46 -4.21 -21.03
C GLU A 63 16.75 -4.79 -19.64
N PRO A 64 16.76 -6.12 -19.51
CA PRO A 64 17.10 -6.77 -18.26
C PRO A 64 18.59 -6.59 -17.94
N ILE A 65 18.85 -6.32 -16.65
CA ILE A 65 20.22 -6.23 -16.11
C ILE A 65 20.36 -7.14 -14.88
N SER A 66 21.60 -7.41 -14.48
CA SER A 66 21.84 -8.16 -13.24
C SER A 66 21.52 -7.30 -12.00
N TRP A 67 21.33 -7.95 -10.86
CA TRP A 67 21.19 -7.26 -9.58
C TRP A 67 22.46 -6.48 -9.20
N GLU A 68 23.63 -7.03 -9.51
CA GLU A 68 24.93 -6.39 -9.31
C GLU A 68 24.99 -5.06 -10.07
N GLN A 69 24.76 -5.12 -11.38
CA GLN A 69 24.70 -3.92 -12.23
C GLN A 69 23.68 -2.88 -11.74
N ALA A 70 22.49 -3.33 -11.30
CA ALA A 70 21.49 -2.42 -10.78
C ALA A 70 21.92 -1.71 -9.49
N LEU A 71 22.55 -2.46 -8.59
CA LEU A 71 23.09 -1.91 -7.34
C LEU A 71 24.27 -0.96 -7.58
N ASP A 72 25.18 -1.29 -8.49
CA ASP A 72 26.32 -0.44 -8.85
C ASP A 72 25.83 0.90 -9.40
N VAL A 73 24.92 0.88 -10.39
CA VAL A 73 24.35 2.11 -10.96
C VAL A 73 23.66 2.96 -9.89
N LEU A 74 22.90 2.32 -8.98
CA LEU A 74 22.20 3.03 -7.90
C LEU A 74 23.21 3.64 -6.91
N THR A 75 24.21 2.86 -6.52
CA THR A 75 25.21 3.28 -5.53
C THR A 75 26.06 4.44 -6.05
N ASP A 76 26.56 4.34 -7.29
CA ASP A 76 27.33 5.39 -7.95
C ASP A 76 26.56 6.72 -7.99
N ARG A 77 25.28 6.67 -8.34
CA ARG A 77 24.42 7.86 -8.38
C ARG A 77 24.17 8.45 -7.00
N LEU A 78 23.92 7.60 -6.01
CA LEU A 78 23.73 8.07 -4.64
C LEU A 78 25.03 8.65 -4.05
N GLU A 79 26.17 8.07 -4.35
CA GLU A 79 27.47 8.58 -3.91
C GLU A 79 27.80 9.93 -4.56
N GLU A 80 27.56 10.08 -5.86
CA GLU A 80 27.68 11.35 -6.58
C GLU A 80 26.83 12.45 -5.92
N ILE A 81 25.56 12.16 -5.62
CA ILE A 81 24.66 13.10 -4.98
C ILE A 81 25.12 13.42 -3.56
N ARG A 82 25.46 12.40 -2.78
CA ARG A 82 25.89 12.57 -1.39
C ARG A 82 27.17 13.39 -1.27
N SER A 83 28.14 13.19 -2.16
CA SER A 83 29.42 13.90 -2.14
C SER A 83 29.32 15.34 -2.64
N THR A 84 28.37 15.66 -3.51
CA THR A 84 28.21 17.00 -4.08
C THR A 84 27.18 17.84 -3.32
N ASP A 85 25.94 17.35 -3.20
CA ASP A 85 24.85 18.06 -2.53
C ASP A 85 23.73 17.06 -2.15
N PRO A 86 23.74 16.53 -0.91
CA PRO A 86 22.71 15.57 -0.46
C PRO A 86 21.27 16.09 -0.55
N SER A 87 21.07 17.40 -0.56
CA SER A 87 19.74 18.01 -0.66
C SER A 87 19.07 17.77 -2.00
N LYS A 88 19.81 17.36 -3.03
CA LYS A 88 19.27 16.97 -4.33
C LYS A 88 18.52 15.64 -4.32
N LEU A 89 18.67 14.84 -3.25
CA LEU A 89 17.89 13.61 -3.09
C LEU A 89 16.56 13.90 -2.42
N GLY A 90 15.46 13.74 -3.16
CA GLY A 90 14.12 13.64 -2.60
C GLY A 90 13.80 12.17 -2.29
N PHE A 91 13.54 11.86 -1.01
CA PHE A 91 13.28 10.49 -0.56
C PHE A 91 11.89 10.36 0.02
N PHE A 92 11.02 9.66 -0.70
CA PHE A 92 9.63 9.38 -0.29
C PHE A 92 9.46 7.92 0.07
N THR A 93 8.83 7.67 1.23
CA THR A 93 8.51 6.32 1.66
C THR A 93 7.02 6.12 1.80
N GLY A 94 6.55 4.90 1.51
CA GLY A 94 5.18 4.50 1.71
C GLY A 94 4.84 4.26 3.19
N ARG A 95 3.64 3.76 3.43
CA ARG A 95 3.24 3.26 4.74
C ARG A 95 3.85 1.86 4.95
N ASP A 96 5.05 1.82 5.44
CA ASP A 96 5.75 0.59 5.77
C ASP A 96 6.10 0.53 7.26
N GLN A 97 6.38 -0.65 7.74
CA GLN A 97 6.75 -0.87 9.16
C GLN A 97 8.21 -0.49 9.45
N MET A 98 8.98 -0.20 8.41
CA MET A 98 10.41 0.14 8.48
C MET A 98 10.67 1.64 8.42
N GLN A 99 9.66 2.48 8.59
CA GLN A 99 9.79 3.95 8.48
C GLN A 99 10.88 4.53 9.37
N ALA A 100 11.10 3.95 10.55
CA ALA A 100 12.18 4.39 11.43
C ALA A 100 13.56 4.17 10.79
N LEU A 101 13.77 3.04 10.11
CA LEU A 101 15.02 2.74 9.42
C LEU A 101 15.19 3.60 8.16
N THR A 102 14.15 3.80 7.40
CA THR A 102 14.20 4.65 6.20
C THR A 102 14.45 6.12 6.56
N GLY A 103 13.86 6.59 7.66
CA GLY A 103 14.14 7.92 8.20
C GLY A 103 15.59 8.07 8.70
N LEU A 104 16.09 7.07 9.42
CA LEU A 104 17.47 7.04 9.86
C LEU A 104 18.44 7.03 8.66
N TRP A 105 18.13 6.23 7.63
CA TRP A 105 18.91 6.19 6.41
C TRP A 105 18.97 7.58 5.74
N ALA A 106 17.82 8.25 5.57
CA ALA A 106 17.77 9.60 4.99
C ALA A 106 18.62 10.61 5.79
N GLN A 107 18.54 10.53 7.11
CA GLN A 107 19.36 11.37 8.01
C GLN A 107 20.87 11.08 7.84
N GLN A 108 21.24 9.81 7.78
CA GLN A 108 22.64 9.41 7.59
C GLN A 108 23.16 9.72 6.17
N PHE A 109 22.27 9.70 5.19
CA PHE A 109 22.59 10.17 3.84
C PHE A 109 22.87 11.67 3.82
N GLY A 110 22.17 12.43 4.64
CA GLY A 110 22.29 13.88 4.77
C GLY A 110 21.26 14.68 3.99
N THR A 111 20.19 14.03 3.48
CA THR A 111 19.12 14.75 2.79
C THR A 111 18.08 15.30 3.77
N PRO A 112 17.73 16.61 3.67
CA PRO A 112 16.58 17.16 4.39
C PRO A 112 15.24 16.84 3.71
N ASN A 113 15.26 16.34 2.48
CA ASN A 113 14.08 16.15 1.62
C ASN A 113 13.52 14.73 1.75
N TRP A 114 13.30 14.30 2.99
CA TRP A 114 12.63 13.03 3.29
C TRP A 114 11.21 13.27 3.77
N SER A 115 10.29 12.45 3.26
CA SER A 115 8.92 12.44 3.74
C SER A 115 8.33 11.02 3.72
N ALA A 116 7.64 10.68 4.79
CA ALA A 116 6.92 9.43 4.93
C ALA A 116 5.42 9.63 4.73
N HIS A 117 4.75 8.57 4.27
CA HIS A 117 3.30 8.56 4.04
C HIS A 117 2.48 9.09 5.23
N GLY A 118 2.92 8.82 6.46
CA GLY A 118 2.24 9.28 7.68
C GLY A 118 1.97 10.79 7.70
N GLY A 119 2.90 11.61 7.21
CA GLY A 119 2.75 13.06 7.13
C GLY A 119 1.62 13.52 6.21
N PHE A 120 1.31 12.75 5.18
CA PHE A 120 0.27 13.06 4.20
C PHE A 120 -1.06 12.34 4.45
N CYS A 121 -1.12 11.43 5.40
CA CYS A 121 -2.30 10.63 5.71
C CYS A 121 -2.69 10.72 7.18
N SER A 122 -2.05 9.98 8.04
CA SER A 122 -2.46 9.82 9.44
C SER A 122 -2.35 11.13 10.24
N VAL A 123 -1.26 11.87 10.06
CA VAL A 123 -1.08 13.19 10.72
C VAL A 123 -2.10 14.19 10.21
N ASN A 124 -2.35 14.20 8.92
CA ASN A 124 -3.35 15.08 8.31
C ASN A 124 -4.75 14.77 8.81
N MET A 125 -5.10 13.49 8.93
CA MET A 125 -6.37 13.07 9.51
C MET A 125 -6.50 13.47 10.98
N ALA A 126 -5.45 13.29 11.78
CA ALA A 126 -5.43 13.69 13.18
C ALA A 126 -5.59 15.22 13.33
N ALA A 127 -4.92 16.00 12.49
CA ALA A 127 -5.07 17.45 12.46
C ALA A 127 -6.50 17.86 12.05
N ALA A 128 -7.06 17.24 11.03
CA ALA A 128 -8.44 17.48 10.62
C ALA A 128 -9.44 17.18 11.74
N GLY A 129 -9.21 16.12 12.52
CA GLY A 129 -10.02 15.80 13.68
C GLY A 129 -10.00 16.90 14.76
N LEU A 130 -8.82 17.45 15.06
CA LEU A 130 -8.69 18.56 16.01
C LEU A 130 -9.51 19.79 15.60
N TYR A 131 -9.49 20.13 14.31
CA TYR A 131 -10.20 21.30 13.80
C TYR A 131 -11.71 21.07 13.56
N SER A 132 -12.15 19.83 13.37
CA SER A 132 -13.56 19.54 13.05
C SER A 132 -14.37 19.04 14.24
N ILE A 133 -13.81 18.17 15.07
CA ILE A 133 -14.50 17.51 16.18
C ILE A 133 -13.84 17.71 17.54
N GLY A 134 -12.74 18.47 17.60
CA GLY A 134 -12.08 18.88 18.84
C GLY A 134 -11.07 17.87 19.43
N PHE A 135 -10.83 16.74 18.80
CA PHE A 135 -9.79 15.78 19.21
C PHE A 135 -9.16 15.06 18.01
N SER A 136 -7.93 14.62 18.20
CA SER A 136 -7.22 13.83 17.18
C SER A 136 -7.63 12.35 17.24
N PHE A 137 -7.64 11.70 16.09
CA PHE A 137 -7.84 10.26 15.99
C PHE A 137 -6.89 9.67 14.93
N TRP A 138 -6.49 8.43 15.15
CA TRP A 138 -5.53 7.72 14.29
C TRP A 138 -6.11 6.50 13.60
N GLU A 139 -7.25 6.02 14.11
CA GLU A 139 -7.97 4.86 13.58
C GLU A 139 -9.32 5.30 13.02
N PHE A 140 -9.68 4.73 11.89
CA PHE A 140 -10.94 5.05 11.24
C PHE A 140 -12.17 4.49 11.96
N GLY A 141 -11.96 3.62 12.92
CA GLY A 141 -13.04 2.97 13.65
C GLY A 141 -13.94 2.11 12.75
N ALA A 142 -15.04 1.69 13.31
CA ALA A 142 -16.13 1.05 12.58
C ALA A 142 -17.43 1.83 12.81
N PRO A 143 -18.33 1.90 11.82
CA PRO A 143 -19.66 2.45 12.03
C PRO A 143 -20.39 1.70 13.13
N ASP A 144 -21.18 2.42 13.92
CA ASP A 144 -22.03 1.81 14.95
C ASP A 144 -23.28 1.23 14.34
N TRP A 145 -23.18 0.02 13.83
CA TRP A 145 -24.27 -0.68 13.15
C TRP A 145 -25.47 -0.99 14.04
N ASP A 146 -25.26 -1.04 15.36
CA ASP A 146 -26.33 -1.36 16.32
C ASP A 146 -27.22 -0.17 16.62
N TYR A 147 -26.67 1.04 16.63
CA TYR A 147 -27.39 2.26 16.97
C TYR A 147 -27.65 3.19 15.79
N ALA A 148 -26.92 3.03 14.69
CA ALA A 148 -27.14 3.84 13.49
C ALA A 148 -28.57 3.64 12.96
N LYS A 149 -29.26 4.74 12.69
CA LYS A 149 -30.60 4.77 12.07
C LYS A 149 -30.54 5.21 10.62
N TYR A 150 -29.47 5.87 10.24
CA TYR A 150 -29.24 6.37 8.89
C TYR A 150 -27.78 6.17 8.51
N PHE A 151 -27.53 5.77 7.29
CA PHE A 151 -26.16 5.54 6.80
C PHE A 151 -26.03 6.10 5.38
N ILE A 152 -25.04 6.97 5.19
CA ILE A 152 -24.69 7.52 3.89
C ILE A 152 -23.45 6.82 3.39
N MET A 153 -23.54 6.19 2.23
CA MET A 153 -22.43 5.58 1.54
C MET A 153 -22.01 6.46 0.36
N TRP A 154 -20.79 6.96 0.43
CA TRP A 154 -20.32 7.94 -0.54
C TRP A 154 -19.10 7.40 -1.31
N GLY A 155 -19.27 7.08 -2.58
CA GLY A 155 -18.20 6.62 -3.45
C GLY A 155 -17.63 5.25 -3.11
N VAL A 156 -18.36 4.42 -2.36
CA VAL A 156 -17.96 3.05 -2.02
C VAL A 156 -18.60 2.07 -2.99
N ALA A 157 -17.79 1.39 -3.78
CA ALA A 157 -18.24 0.38 -4.75
C ALA A 157 -18.40 -0.99 -4.08
N GLU A 158 -19.30 -1.09 -3.10
CA GLU A 158 -19.50 -2.30 -2.32
C GLU A 158 -20.03 -3.45 -3.18
N ASP A 159 -20.98 -3.19 -4.04
CA ASP A 159 -21.62 -4.19 -4.90
C ASP A 159 -20.65 -4.80 -5.93
N HIS A 160 -19.61 -4.07 -6.30
CA HIS A 160 -18.63 -4.52 -7.29
C HIS A 160 -17.37 -5.14 -6.68
N SER A 161 -17.03 -4.78 -5.45
CA SER A 161 -15.77 -5.19 -4.84
C SER A 161 -15.90 -6.13 -3.64
N SER A 162 -17.13 -6.44 -3.21
CA SER A 162 -17.40 -7.24 -2.02
C SER A 162 -16.66 -6.74 -0.76
N ASN A 163 -16.72 -5.44 -0.51
CA ASN A 163 -16.09 -4.83 0.66
C ASN A 163 -16.74 -5.35 1.96
N PRO A 164 -15.99 -5.60 3.05
CA PRO A 164 -16.55 -6.03 4.34
C PRO A 164 -17.64 -5.14 4.94
N ILE A 165 -17.77 -3.88 4.54
CA ILE A 165 -18.86 -2.97 4.92
C ILE A 165 -20.26 -3.56 4.59
N LYS A 166 -20.33 -4.43 3.61
CA LYS A 166 -21.53 -5.19 3.23
C LYS A 166 -22.19 -5.88 4.43
N ILE A 167 -21.43 -6.42 5.35
CA ILE A 167 -21.92 -7.10 6.55
C ILE A 167 -22.72 -6.14 7.43
N GLY A 168 -22.21 -4.93 7.64
CA GLY A 168 -22.90 -3.90 8.41
C GLY A 168 -24.13 -3.36 7.70
N LEU A 169 -24.08 -3.20 6.37
CA LEU A 169 -25.24 -2.78 5.58
C LEU A 169 -26.36 -3.81 5.64
N GLU A 170 -26.04 -5.11 5.60
CA GLU A 170 -27.03 -6.17 5.78
C GLU A 170 -27.67 -6.12 7.18
N GLN A 171 -26.89 -5.81 8.21
CA GLN A 171 -27.39 -5.65 9.57
C GLN A 171 -28.36 -4.45 9.67
N LEU A 172 -28.03 -3.31 9.07
CA LEU A 172 -28.92 -2.15 9.02
C LEU A 172 -30.22 -2.41 8.27
N LYS A 173 -30.17 -3.15 7.16
CA LYS A 173 -31.36 -3.48 6.37
C LYS A 173 -32.34 -4.42 7.11
N ARG A 174 -31.89 -5.13 8.13
CA ARG A 174 -32.73 -6.05 8.93
C ARG A 174 -33.45 -5.39 10.10
N LYS A 175 -33.12 -4.14 10.41
CA LYS A 175 -33.79 -3.32 11.42
C LYS A 175 -34.96 -2.55 10.84
#